data_742eaa77323e903a0c4e829011e424af
#
_entry.id   742eaa77323e903a0c4e829011e424af
#
_cell.length_a   1.000
_cell.length_b   1.000
_cell.length_c   1.000
_cell.angle_alpha   90.00
_cell.angle_beta   90.00
_cell.angle_gamma   90.00
#
_symmetry.space_group_name_H-M   'P 1'
#
loop_
_entity.id
_entity.type
_entity.pdbx_description
1 polymer ?
#
loop_
_entity_poly.entity_id
_entity_poly.type
_entity_poly.pdbx_seq_one_letter_code
_entity_poly.pdbx_strand_id
1 'polypeptide(L)'
;VPQNLASNITVTTLEGKLQDIASGPIAALESIKHLGTNGGGFLGANSATPLENPTILTNLAELYSMMLLPASCVFVFGRMAYDKHQEKKVKEGVLSISEAPAQKRVWLGKEGRTIFIAMSVLFVIGLGLCFYSESQGNSAVEAVGISQTAGNMEGKEVRFGVAQSSLFTTVTTSFTTGTVNNMHDTLTPLGGFVPMLHMMLNVVFGGAGVGLMNMLIYAILAVFICGLMIGRTPEYLGKKIEGKEMKLAALSIIIHPLLILAFSALAVSTQAGLEGISNPGYHGLSQILYEFASSAANNGSGFEGLADNTLFWNLACGVVMFLGRYMSIIIQLGIAGSLMQKTEVNETIGTLKTDTTSFAIILVVVVYIFAALTFLPSLALGPIAECLTI
;
A
#
# COMPACT_ATOMS: atom_id res chain seq x y z
N VAL A 1 -9.13 4.63 25.03
CA VAL A 1 -8.38 5.71 24.40
C VAL A 1 -8.82 7.03 25.02
N PRO A 2 -7.90 7.85 25.55
CA PRO A 2 -8.24 9.12 26.17
C PRO A 2 -8.87 10.11 25.17
N GLN A 3 -9.88 10.86 25.66
CA GLN A 3 -10.52 11.93 24.90
C GLN A 3 -10.90 13.06 25.85
N ASN A 4 -10.00 13.99 26.07
CA ASN A 4 -10.19 15.14 26.95
C ASN A 4 -9.29 16.31 26.52
N LEU A 5 -9.35 17.41 27.25
CA LEU A 5 -8.47 18.57 27.13
C LEU A 5 -7.71 18.83 28.44
N ALA A 6 -7.57 17.82 29.27
CA ALA A 6 -6.86 17.91 30.53
C ALA A 6 -5.35 17.96 30.33
N SER A 7 -4.63 18.49 31.31
CA SER A 7 -3.16 18.39 31.38
C SER A 7 -2.72 16.95 31.61
N ASN A 8 -1.48 16.65 31.28
CA ASN A 8 -0.88 15.35 31.58
C ASN A 8 -0.97 15.01 33.07
N ILE A 9 -1.06 13.72 33.35
CA ILE A 9 -1.10 13.17 34.70
C ILE A 9 0.28 12.65 35.04
N THR A 10 0.95 13.27 35.99
CA THR A 10 2.23 12.80 36.50
C THR A 10 2.05 11.71 37.52
N VAL A 11 2.63 10.56 37.33
CA VAL A 11 2.63 9.42 38.24
C VAL A 11 4.04 9.03 38.63
N THR A 12 4.19 8.43 39.81
CA THR A 12 5.46 7.84 40.22
C THR A 12 5.48 6.35 39.86
N THR A 13 6.47 5.91 39.07
CA THR A 13 6.64 4.49 38.70
C THR A 13 7.06 3.66 39.91
N LEU A 14 6.97 2.32 39.78
CA LEU A 14 7.47 1.39 40.79
C LEU A 14 8.96 1.56 41.10
N GLU A 15 9.74 2.10 40.14
CA GLU A 15 11.15 2.41 40.28
C GLU A 15 11.42 3.79 40.91
N GLY A 16 10.36 4.51 41.30
CA GLY A 16 10.46 5.85 41.91
C GLY A 16 10.72 6.99 40.93
N LYS A 17 10.63 6.75 39.62
CA LYS A 17 10.75 7.78 38.57
C LYS A 17 9.43 8.47 38.32
N LEU A 18 9.45 9.76 37.99
CA LEU A 18 8.27 10.48 37.54
C LEU A 18 8.00 10.15 36.07
N GLN A 19 6.76 9.82 35.75
CA GLN A 19 6.30 9.57 34.38
C GLN A 19 5.04 10.40 34.12
N ASP A 20 5.05 11.13 33.02
CA ASP A 20 3.87 11.86 32.56
C ASP A 20 3.03 10.98 31.63
N ILE A 21 1.78 10.74 32.01
CA ILE A 21 0.79 10.07 31.19
C ILE A 21 0.08 11.13 30.37
N ALA A 22 0.18 11.03 29.07
CA ALA A 22 -0.43 11.96 28.15
C ALA A 22 -1.97 11.91 28.23
N SER A 23 -2.58 13.07 28.32
CA SER A 23 -4.00 13.32 28.16
C SER A 23 -4.23 14.11 26.85
N GLY A 24 -5.46 14.24 26.41
CA GLY A 24 -5.77 15.05 25.25
C GLY A 24 -6.78 14.40 24.30
N PRO A 25 -6.97 14.93 23.07
CA PRO A 25 -7.95 14.46 22.10
C PRO A 25 -7.44 13.24 21.29
N ILE A 26 -6.89 12.24 21.99
CA ILE A 26 -6.23 11.07 21.37
C ILE A 26 -7.22 10.29 20.52
N ALA A 27 -8.42 9.98 21.04
CA ALA A 27 -9.41 9.18 20.31
C ALA A 27 -9.90 9.86 19.02
N ALA A 28 -10.01 11.19 19.00
CA ALA A 28 -10.37 11.93 17.79
C ALA A 28 -9.29 11.77 16.70
N LEU A 29 -8.02 11.91 17.09
CA LEU A 29 -6.90 11.74 16.18
C LEU A 29 -6.77 10.30 15.69
N GLU A 30 -7.03 9.30 16.55
CA GLU A 30 -7.09 7.90 16.15
C GLU A 30 -8.11 7.65 15.05
N SER A 31 -9.31 8.22 15.17
CA SER A 31 -10.35 8.10 14.14
C SER A 31 -9.93 8.73 12.82
N ILE A 32 -9.34 9.92 12.86
CA ILE A 32 -8.89 10.65 11.66
C ILE A 32 -7.77 9.92 10.95
N LYS A 33 -6.73 9.49 11.69
CA LYS A 33 -5.54 8.87 11.10
C LYS A 33 -5.84 7.54 10.41
N HIS A 34 -6.77 6.74 10.97
CA HIS A 34 -7.11 5.45 10.39
C HIS A 34 -8.13 5.56 9.26
N LEU A 35 -9.25 6.27 9.47
CA LEU A 35 -10.29 6.38 8.45
C LEU A 35 -9.82 7.18 7.23
N GLY A 36 -9.02 8.22 7.44
CA GLY A 36 -8.45 9.02 6.35
C GLY A 36 -7.23 8.39 5.68
N THR A 37 -6.73 7.26 6.18
CA THR A 37 -5.46 6.66 5.76
C THR A 37 -4.29 7.65 5.80
N ASN A 38 -4.24 8.46 6.87
CA ASN A 38 -3.21 9.49 7.06
C ASN A 38 -1.97 8.96 7.80
N GLY A 39 -2.17 7.98 8.67
CA GLY A 39 -1.13 7.47 9.53
C GLY A 39 -0.67 8.44 10.62
N GLY A 40 0.47 8.12 11.23
CA GLY A 40 1.00 8.83 12.37
C GLY A 40 0.29 8.47 13.67
N GLY A 41 0.50 9.25 14.72
CA GLY A 41 -0.12 9.08 16.02
C GLY A 41 -0.01 10.33 16.86
N PHE A 42 -0.82 10.41 17.91
CA PHE A 42 -0.69 11.45 18.94
C PHE A 42 0.60 11.23 19.75
N LEU A 43 0.91 9.96 20.00
CA LEU A 43 2.12 9.51 20.68
C LEU A 43 3.09 8.91 19.64
N GLY A 44 4.40 9.06 19.84
CA GLY A 44 5.41 8.67 18.85
C GLY A 44 5.40 7.18 18.46
N ALA A 45 4.93 6.29 19.34
CA ALA A 45 4.81 4.86 19.07
C ALA A 45 3.54 4.46 18.31
N ASN A 46 2.76 5.41 17.84
CA ASN A 46 1.51 5.17 17.11
C ASN A 46 0.56 4.19 17.84
N SER A 47 -0.08 3.29 17.10
CA SER A 47 -0.99 2.27 17.66
C SER A 47 -0.27 1.11 18.39
N ALA A 48 1.03 1.19 18.63
CA ALA A 48 1.73 0.30 19.54
C ALA A 48 1.47 0.68 21.01
N THR A 49 1.27 1.98 21.31
CA THR A 49 1.01 2.43 22.67
C THR A 49 -0.37 1.99 23.19
N PRO A 50 -0.46 1.53 24.46
CA PRO A 50 -1.74 1.20 25.07
C PRO A 50 -2.72 2.37 25.18
N LEU A 51 -2.25 3.62 25.13
CA LEU A 51 -3.09 4.81 25.17
C LEU A 51 -3.87 5.03 23.86
N GLU A 52 -3.29 4.62 22.73
CA GLU A 52 -3.92 4.71 21.43
C GLU A 52 -4.67 3.42 21.08
N ASN A 53 -4.09 2.25 21.32
CA ASN A 53 -4.63 0.95 20.96
C ASN A 53 -4.55 -0.05 22.13
N PRO A 54 -5.46 0.08 23.14
CA PRO A 54 -5.36 -0.69 24.36
C PRO A 54 -5.75 -2.17 24.25
N THR A 55 -6.59 -2.55 23.29
CA THR A 55 -7.22 -3.87 23.24
C THR A 55 -7.25 -4.45 21.84
N ILE A 56 -7.51 -5.76 21.75
CA ILE A 56 -7.77 -6.44 20.48
C ILE A 56 -8.95 -5.80 19.72
N LEU A 57 -9.99 -5.34 20.42
CA LEU A 57 -11.14 -4.70 19.79
C LEU A 57 -10.78 -3.36 19.15
N THR A 58 -9.95 -2.54 19.83
CA THR A 58 -9.46 -1.29 19.25
C THR A 58 -8.57 -1.56 18.05
N ASN A 59 -7.69 -2.57 18.12
CA ASN A 59 -6.86 -2.98 17.00
C ASN A 59 -7.69 -3.41 15.76
N LEU A 60 -8.75 -4.18 15.97
CA LEU A 60 -9.67 -4.55 14.89
C LEU A 60 -10.45 -3.37 14.33
N ALA A 61 -10.87 -2.41 15.19
CA ALA A 61 -11.54 -1.20 14.76
C ALA A 61 -10.64 -0.30 13.91
N GLU A 62 -9.36 -0.17 14.29
CA GLU A 62 -8.35 0.55 13.53
C GLU A 62 -8.09 -0.11 12.18
N LEU A 63 -7.88 -1.44 12.15
CA LEU A 63 -7.72 -2.22 10.91
C LEU A 63 -8.91 -2.02 9.96
N TYR A 64 -10.14 -2.16 10.48
CA TYR A 64 -11.35 -1.96 9.69
C TYR A 64 -11.44 -0.54 9.13
N SER A 65 -11.10 0.46 9.95
CA SER A 65 -11.12 1.87 9.53
C SER A 65 -10.14 2.16 8.39
N MET A 66 -8.92 1.61 8.47
CA MET A 66 -7.92 1.73 7.39
C MET A 66 -8.37 1.10 6.07
N MET A 67 -9.09 -0.02 6.14
CA MET A 67 -9.52 -0.76 4.96
C MET A 67 -10.78 -0.16 4.30
N LEU A 68 -11.64 0.52 5.07
CA LEU A 68 -12.99 0.88 4.67
C LEU A 68 -13.04 1.78 3.43
N LEU A 69 -12.39 2.92 3.46
CA LEU A 69 -12.46 3.89 2.36
C LEU A 69 -11.71 3.42 1.09
N PRO A 70 -10.48 2.89 1.17
CA PRO A 70 -9.80 2.38 -0.01
C PRO A 70 -10.55 1.24 -0.69
N ALA A 71 -11.08 0.28 0.07
CA ALA A 71 -11.90 -0.79 -0.49
C ALA A 71 -13.19 -0.25 -1.12
N SER A 72 -13.86 0.71 -0.47
CA SER A 72 -15.09 1.33 -0.98
C SER A 72 -14.89 1.99 -2.35
N CYS A 73 -13.71 2.55 -2.63
CA CYS A 73 -13.39 3.13 -3.94
C CYS A 73 -13.53 2.09 -5.06
N VAL A 74 -13.12 0.84 -4.84
CA VAL A 74 -13.25 -0.24 -5.82
C VAL A 74 -14.73 -0.60 -6.06
N PHE A 75 -15.53 -0.60 -4.98
CA PHE A 75 -16.99 -0.84 -5.11
C PHE A 75 -17.67 0.26 -5.89
N VAL A 76 -17.35 1.53 -5.61
CA VAL A 76 -17.89 2.68 -6.34
C VAL A 76 -17.51 2.62 -7.82
N PHE A 77 -16.24 2.37 -8.12
CA PHE A 77 -15.77 2.19 -9.49
C PHE A 77 -16.54 1.08 -10.22
N GLY A 78 -16.64 -0.10 -9.60
CA GLY A 78 -17.35 -1.24 -10.19
C GLY A 78 -18.81 -0.96 -10.46
N ARG A 79 -19.48 -0.22 -9.58
CA ARG A 79 -20.86 0.21 -9.76
C ARG A 79 -21.00 1.21 -10.92
N MET A 80 -20.14 2.23 -10.97
CA MET A 80 -20.16 3.23 -12.05
C MET A 80 -19.92 2.59 -13.43
N ALA A 81 -18.96 1.66 -13.50
CA ALA A 81 -18.70 0.91 -14.73
C ALA A 81 -19.90 0.05 -15.16
N TYR A 82 -20.60 -0.58 -14.20
CA TYR A 82 -21.80 -1.35 -14.46
C TYR A 82 -22.96 -0.47 -14.95
N ASP A 83 -23.25 0.64 -14.27
CA ASP A 83 -24.34 1.54 -14.62
C ASP A 83 -24.14 2.09 -16.04
N LYS A 84 -22.92 2.50 -16.39
CA LYS A 84 -22.57 2.95 -17.75
C LYS A 84 -22.78 1.86 -18.81
N HIS A 85 -22.43 0.62 -18.52
CA HIS A 85 -22.65 -0.50 -19.44
C HIS A 85 -24.14 -0.78 -19.67
N GLN A 86 -24.99 -0.63 -18.65
CA GLN A 86 -26.45 -0.76 -18.79
C GLN A 86 -27.06 0.38 -19.62
N GLU A 87 -26.63 1.63 -19.37
CA GLU A 87 -27.08 2.78 -20.17
C GLU A 87 -26.75 2.60 -21.66
N LYS A 88 -25.58 2.04 -21.99
CA LYS A 88 -25.20 1.73 -23.36
C LYS A 88 -26.15 0.72 -23.99
N LYS A 89 -26.49 -0.37 -23.28
CA LYS A 89 -27.44 -1.38 -23.77
C LYS A 89 -28.85 -0.84 -24.03
N VAL A 90 -29.31 0.11 -23.20
CA VAL A 90 -30.60 0.79 -23.42
C VAL A 90 -30.54 1.68 -24.66
N LYS A 91 -29.45 2.44 -24.85
CA LYS A 91 -29.27 3.27 -26.05
C LYS A 91 -29.17 2.46 -27.33
N GLU A 92 -28.60 1.26 -27.27
CA GLU A 92 -28.50 0.33 -28.42
C GLU A 92 -29.81 -0.47 -28.66
N GLY A 93 -30.85 -0.26 -27.84
CA GLY A 93 -32.15 -0.95 -27.98
C GLY A 93 -32.13 -2.43 -27.56
N VAL A 94 -31.04 -2.88 -26.92
CA VAL A 94 -30.89 -4.26 -26.43
C VAL A 94 -31.70 -4.50 -25.15
N LEU A 95 -31.92 -3.43 -24.37
CA LEU A 95 -32.72 -3.44 -23.14
C LEU A 95 -33.77 -2.35 -23.21
N SER A 96 -35.03 -2.68 -22.80
CA SER A 96 -36.06 -1.66 -22.62
C SER A 96 -35.79 -0.82 -21.37
N ILE A 97 -36.23 0.43 -21.33
CA ILE A 97 -36.08 1.33 -20.16
C ILE A 97 -36.73 0.71 -18.91
N SER A 98 -37.80 -0.09 -19.07
CA SER A 98 -38.46 -0.80 -17.97
C SER A 98 -37.69 -2.02 -17.45
N GLU A 99 -36.79 -2.58 -18.26
CA GLU A 99 -35.92 -3.70 -17.91
C GLU A 99 -34.52 -3.22 -17.48
N ALA A 100 -34.21 -1.94 -17.71
CA ALA A 100 -32.98 -1.35 -17.19
C ALA A 100 -32.97 -1.52 -15.67
N PRO A 101 -31.94 -2.13 -15.10
CA PRO A 101 -31.95 -2.59 -13.73
C PRO A 101 -31.79 -1.46 -12.71
N ALA A 102 -32.59 -0.41 -12.81
CA ALA A 102 -32.75 0.59 -11.75
C ALA A 102 -33.16 -0.04 -10.40
N GLN A 103 -33.55 -1.30 -10.42
CA GLN A 103 -34.00 -2.04 -9.25
C GLN A 103 -33.04 -3.12 -8.70
N LYS A 104 -32.08 -3.63 -9.47
CA LYS A 104 -31.07 -4.53 -8.91
C LYS A 104 -29.90 -3.73 -8.37
N ARG A 105 -29.83 -3.57 -7.06
CA ARG A 105 -28.64 -3.01 -6.39
C ARG A 105 -27.44 -3.94 -6.63
N VAL A 106 -26.64 -3.63 -7.64
CA VAL A 106 -25.35 -4.27 -7.86
C VAL A 106 -24.31 -3.51 -7.03
N TRP A 107 -23.84 -4.13 -5.95
CA TRP A 107 -22.85 -3.53 -5.07
C TRP A 107 -21.48 -3.43 -5.72
N LEU A 108 -21.15 -4.42 -6.54
CA LEU A 108 -19.86 -4.54 -7.20
C LEU A 108 -20.10 -5.08 -8.62
N GLY A 109 -19.87 -4.27 -9.63
CA GLY A 109 -19.97 -4.69 -11.03
C GLY A 109 -18.86 -5.70 -11.39
N LYS A 110 -18.96 -6.34 -12.55
CA LYS A 110 -17.99 -7.37 -12.97
C LYS A 110 -16.57 -6.81 -13.06
N GLU A 111 -16.39 -5.60 -13.60
CA GLU A 111 -15.10 -4.90 -13.66
C GLU A 111 -14.53 -4.63 -12.28
N GLY A 112 -15.34 -4.08 -11.37
CA GLY A 112 -14.90 -3.86 -9.98
C GLY A 112 -14.55 -5.16 -9.27
N ARG A 113 -15.30 -6.25 -9.52
CA ARG A 113 -15.00 -7.57 -8.97
C ARG A 113 -13.65 -8.09 -9.43
N THR A 114 -13.31 -7.91 -10.70
CA THR A 114 -12.03 -8.33 -11.26
C THR A 114 -10.87 -7.61 -10.58
N ILE A 115 -10.96 -6.29 -10.43
CA ILE A 115 -9.96 -5.48 -9.73
C ILE A 115 -9.88 -5.86 -8.25
N PHE A 116 -11.03 -6.01 -7.58
CA PHE A 116 -11.08 -6.40 -6.17
C PHE A 116 -10.43 -7.75 -5.92
N ILE A 117 -10.68 -8.75 -6.80
CA ILE A 117 -10.03 -10.07 -6.71
C ILE A 117 -8.52 -9.93 -6.88
N ALA A 118 -8.05 -9.17 -7.88
CA ALA A 118 -6.61 -9.00 -8.11
C ALA A 118 -5.92 -8.35 -6.89
N MET A 119 -6.48 -7.28 -6.35
CA MET A 119 -5.95 -6.62 -5.16
C MET A 119 -5.98 -7.54 -3.93
N SER A 120 -7.08 -8.30 -3.75
CA SER A 120 -7.21 -9.24 -2.62
C SER A 120 -6.21 -10.38 -2.70
N VAL A 121 -5.92 -10.89 -3.90
CA VAL A 121 -4.90 -11.94 -4.10
C VAL A 121 -3.52 -11.41 -3.73
N LEU A 122 -3.15 -10.21 -4.18
CA LEU A 122 -1.88 -9.57 -3.82
C LEU A 122 -1.78 -9.36 -2.30
N PHE A 123 -2.85 -8.90 -1.66
CA PHE A 123 -2.92 -8.72 -0.21
C PHE A 123 -2.73 -10.03 0.56
N VAL A 124 -3.47 -11.08 0.18
CA VAL A 124 -3.42 -12.39 0.87
C VAL A 124 -2.05 -13.05 0.71
N ILE A 125 -1.41 -12.93 -0.46
CA ILE A 125 -0.04 -13.44 -0.67
C ILE A 125 0.93 -12.72 0.27
N GLY A 126 0.87 -11.37 0.35
CA GLY A 126 1.70 -10.60 1.25
C GLY A 126 1.45 -10.94 2.72
N LEU A 127 0.19 -10.99 3.15
CA LEU A 127 -0.17 -11.36 4.52
C LEU A 127 0.34 -12.75 4.89
N GLY A 128 0.16 -13.73 3.99
CA GLY A 128 0.63 -15.10 4.20
C GLY A 128 2.14 -15.17 4.37
N LEU A 129 2.89 -14.45 3.53
CA LEU A 129 4.35 -14.40 3.60
C LEU A 129 4.83 -13.70 4.88
N CYS A 130 4.25 -12.55 5.23
CA CYS A 130 4.59 -11.82 6.45
C CYS A 130 4.32 -12.67 7.71
N PHE A 131 3.11 -13.22 7.82
CA PHE A 131 2.75 -14.07 8.96
C PHE A 131 3.63 -15.32 9.06
N TYR A 132 3.88 -16.00 7.94
CA TYR A 132 4.75 -17.17 7.90
C TYR A 132 6.16 -16.82 8.40
N SER A 133 6.76 -15.77 7.86
CA SER A 133 8.12 -15.36 8.24
C SER A 133 8.20 -14.99 9.73
N GLU A 134 7.28 -14.17 10.22
CA GLU A 134 7.26 -13.75 11.62
C GLU A 134 6.98 -14.91 12.59
N SER A 135 6.21 -15.91 12.16
CA SER A 135 5.91 -17.09 12.98
C SER A 135 7.07 -18.06 13.12
N GLN A 136 8.02 -18.06 12.18
CA GLN A 136 9.23 -18.89 12.28
C GLN A 136 10.24 -18.36 13.28
N GLY A 137 10.11 -17.10 13.67
CA GLY A 137 11.11 -16.42 14.52
C GLY A 137 12.30 -15.86 13.72
N ASN A 138 13.22 -15.22 14.44
CA ASN A 138 14.42 -14.61 13.87
C ASN A 138 15.65 -15.42 14.29
N SER A 139 16.35 -16.02 13.33
CA SER A 139 17.54 -16.85 13.59
C SER A 139 18.70 -16.06 14.22
N ALA A 140 18.84 -14.77 13.91
CA ALA A 140 19.85 -13.92 14.54
C ALA A 140 19.56 -13.71 16.03
N VAL A 141 18.30 -13.56 16.42
CA VAL A 141 17.87 -13.42 17.82
C VAL A 141 17.99 -14.75 18.55
N GLU A 142 17.71 -15.88 17.90
CA GLU A 142 17.92 -17.20 18.44
C GLU A 142 19.40 -17.50 18.71
N ALA A 143 20.29 -17.08 17.81
CA ALA A 143 21.74 -17.26 17.92
C ALA A 143 22.34 -16.58 19.16
N VAL A 144 21.74 -15.51 19.67
CA VAL A 144 22.15 -14.87 20.94
C VAL A 144 21.47 -15.48 22.19
N GLY A 145 20.75 -16.60 22.02
CA GLY A 145 20.18 -17.37 23.13
C GLY A 145 18.75 -16.97 23.55
N ILE A 146 18.08 -16.14 22.78
CA ILE A 146 16.70 -15.72 23.04
C ILE A 146 15.74 -16.70 22.33
N SER A 147 14.86 -17.35 23.11
CA SER A 147 13.90 -18.33 22.56
C SER A 147 12.93 -17.70 21.58
N GLN A 148 12.77 -18.32 20.41
CA GLN A 148 11.86 -17.91 19.35
C GLN A 148 10.61 -18.82 19.25
N THR A 149 10.27 -19.58 20.31
CA THR A 149 9.12 -20.51 20.29
C THR A 149 7.77 -19.83 20.10
N ALA A 150 7.65 -18.56 20.42
CA ALA A 150 6.45 -17.76 20.18
C ALA A 150 6.46 -17.02 18.83
N GLY A 151 7.43 -17.29 17.96
CA GLY A 151 7.76 -16.50 16.77
C GLY A 151 8.60 -15.26 17.09
N ASN A 152 8.80 -14.41 16.11
CA ASN A 152 9.53 -13.17 16.29
C ASN A 152 8.68 -12.14 17.05
N MET A 153 8.96 -12.00 18.33
CA MET A 153 8.28 -11.04 19.22
C MET A 153 9.05 -9.74 19.40
N GLU A 154 10.22 -9.59 18.79
CA GLU A 154 10.98 -8.34 18.84
C GLU A 154 10.13 -7.18 18.27
N GLY A 155 10.12 -6.06 18.98
CA GLY A 155 9.34 -4.87 18.58
C GLY A 155 7.83 -5.06 18.52
N LYS A 156 7.27 -6.18 19.01
CA LYS A 156 5.84 -6.47 19.02
C LYS A 156 5.26 -6.44 20.41
N GLU A 157 4.04 -5.96 20.50
CA GLU A 157 3.28 -5.90 21.74
C GLU A 157 2.71 -7.28 22.10
N VAL A 158 2.93 -7.73 23.32
CA VAL A 158 2.45 -9.04 23.82
C VAL A 158 0.94 -9.20 23.68
N ARG A 159 0.18 -8.11 23.88
CA ARG A 159 -1.30 -8.13 23.75
C ARG A 159 -1.80 -8.42 22.33
N PHE A 160 -0.96 -8.22 21.32
CA PHE A 160 -1.30 -8.46 19.91
C PHE A 160 -0.64 -9.73 19.36
N GLY A 161 0.56 -10.03 19.81
CA GLY A 161 1.33 -11.17 19.33
C GLY A 161 1.67 -11.09 17.83
N VAL A 162 2.30 -12.14 17.31
CA VAL A 162 2.75 -12.20 15.92
C VAL A 162 1.60 -12.05 14.91
N ALA A 163 0.47 -12.71 15.13
CA ALA A 163 -0.61 -12.75 14.15
C ALA A 163 -1.25 -11.38 13.89
N GLN A 164 -1.57 -10.63 14.96
CA GLN A 164 -2.18 -9.31 14.80
C GLN A 164 -1.17 -8.26 14.35
N SER A 165 0.09 -8.37 14.75
CA SER A 165 1.16 -7.50 14.28
C SER A 165 1.42 -7.69 12.79
N SER A 166 1.52 -8.92 12.29
CA SER A 166 1.68 -9.20 10.86
C SER A 166 0.49 -8.72 10.04
N LEU A 167 -0.74 -8.89 10.55
CA LEU A 167 -1.94 -8.38 9.89
C LEU A 167 -1.92 -6.84 9.84
N PHE A 168 -1.57 -6.18 10.93
CA PHE A 168 -1.53 -4.72 11.00
C PHE A 168 -0.46 -4.15 10.06
N THR A 169 0.75 -4.72 10.08
CA THR A 169 1.84 -4.37 9.16
C THR A 169 1.42 -4.50 7.69
N THR A 170 0.76 -5.62 7.34
CA THR A 170 0.29 -5.84 5.98
C THR A 170 -0.82 -4.87 5.59
N VAL A 171 -1.78 -4.60 6.48
CA VAL A 171 -2.88 -3.65 6.21
C VAL A 171 -2.35 -2.23 6.08
N THR A 172 -1.54 -1.74 7.02
CA THR A 172 -1.07 -0.35 6.99
C THR A 172 -0.25 -0.03 5.74
N THR A 173 0.50 -0.99 5.21
CA THR A 173 1.31 -0.82 4.00
C THR A 173 0.52 -1.04 2.71
N SER A 174 -0.41 -2.01 2.68
CA SER A 174 -1.30 -2.25 1.54
C SER A 174 -2.30 -1.12 1.33
N PHE A 175 -2.87 -0.59 2.41
CA PHE A 175 -3.85 0.48 2.38
C PHE A 175 -3.22 1.87 2.55
N THR A 176 -1.91 1.93 2.57
CA THR A 176 -1.08 3.14 2.59
C THR A 176 -1.49 4.09 3.70
N THR A 177 -1.62 3.57 4.93
CA THR A 177 -2.03 4.36 6.10
C THR A 177 -0.84 4.93 6.86
N GLY A 178 0.17 4.11 7.18
CA GLY A 178 1.40 4.51 7.87
C GLY A 178 1.37 4.38 9.39
N THR A 179 0.23 4.16 10.00
CA THR A 179 0.16 3.82 11.42
C THR A 179 0.70 2.41 11.65
N VAL A 180 1.42 2.20 12.75
CA VAL A 180 2.01 0.91 13.12
C VAL A 180 1.57 0.49 14.52
N ASN A 181 1.40 -0.81 14.77
CA ASN A 181 1.19 -1.39 16.09
C ASN A 181 2.38 -2.22 16.58
N ASN A 182 3.44 -2.27 15.79
CA ASN A 182 4.71 -2.94 16.05
C ASN A 182 5.81 -2.21 15.28
N MET A 183 7.05 -2.35 15.74
CA MET A 183 8.22 -1.77 15.05
C MET A 183 8.50 -2.54 13.76
N HIS A 184 8.52 -1.85 12.61
CA HIS A 184 8.77 -2.50 11.33
C HIS A 184 10.26 -2.82 11.11
N ASP A 185 11.15 -2.08 11.75
CA ASP A 185 12.60 -2.31 11.70
C ASP A 185 13.02 -3.68 12.30
N THR A 186 12.21 -4.21 13.23
CA THR A 186 12.48 -5.49 13.91
C THR A 186 11.77 -6.69 13.27
N LEU A 187 11.13 -6.50 12.13
CA LEU A 187 10.59 -7.62 11.36
C LEU A 187 11.73 -8.51 10.85
N THR A 188 11.45 -9.80 10.74
CA THR A 188 12.35 -10.71 10.04
C THR A 188 12.59 -10.19 8.61
N PRO A 189 13.73 -10.51 7.97
CA PRO A 189 14.05 -9.99 6.64
C PRO A 189 12.94 -10.20 5.61
N LEU A 190 12.33 -11.40 5.56
CA LEU A 190 11.18 -11.67 4.68
C LEU A 190 9.89 -11.03 5.19
N GLY A 191 9.72 -10.85 6.50
CA GLY A 191 8.63 -10.08 7.09
C GLY A 191 8.68 -8.62 6.66
N GLY A 192 9.86 -8.00 6.71
CA GLY A 192 10.11 -6.63 6.27
C GLY A 192 10.08 -6.43 4.75
N PHE A 193 10.37 -7.48 3.97
CA PHE A 193 10.21 -7.47 2.52
C PHE A 193 8.76 -7.15 2.09
N VAL A 194 7.76 -7.68 2.80
CA VAL A 194 6.35 -7.52 2.43
C VAL A 194 5.88 -6.06 2.48
N PRO A 195 6.04 -5.31 3.59
CA PRO A 195 5.66 -3.91 3.63
C PRO A 195 6.41 -3.05 2.61
N MET A 196 7.70 -3.31 2.37
CA MET A 196 8.45 -2.64 1.30
C MET A 196 7.82 -2.91 -0.07
N LEU A 197 7.56 -4.17 -0.40
CA LEU A 197 6.97 -4.53 -1.69
C LEU A 197 5.59 -3.90 -1.88
N HIS A 198 4.73 -3.89 -0.86
CA HIS A 198 3.41 -3.28 -0.95
C HIS A 198 3.49 -1.77 -1.23
N MET A 199 4.40 -1.06 -0.56
CA MET A 199 4.61 0.36 -0.80
C MET A 199 5.26 0.65 -2.15
N MET A 200 6.23 -0.16 -2.57
CA MET A 200 6.86 -0.07 -3.88
C MET A 200 5.87 -0.31 -5.02
N LEU A 201 4.94 -1.23 -4.87
CA LEU A 201 3.85 -1.47 -5.82
C LEU A 201 2.78 -0.38 -5.79
N ASN A 202 2.39 0.04 -4.60
CA ASN A 202 1.34 1.04 -4.33
C ASN A 202 0.02 0.80 -5.11
N VAL A 203 -0.35 -0.48 -5.29
CA VAL A 203 -1.55 -0.91 -6.03
C VAL A 203 -2.47 -1.83 -5.22
N VAL A 204 -2.02 -2.30 -4.04
CA VAL A 204 -2.80 -3.21 -3.20
C VAL A 204 -3.74 -2.37 -2.34
N PHE A 205 -4.91 -2.06 -2.85
CA PHE A 205 -5.89 -1.09 -2.34
C PHE A 205 -5.36 0.36 -2.27
N GLY A 206 -4.15 0.59 -1.74
CA GLY A 206 -3.53 1.90 -1.55
C GLY A 206 -4.32 2.79 -0.60
N GLY A 207 -3.92 4.04 -0.43
CA GLY A 207 -4.72 5.04 0.29
C GLY A 207 -6.05 5.32 -0.42
N ALA A 208 -6.92 6.16 0.14
CA ALA A 208 -8.26 6.44 -0.38
C ALA A 208 -8.24 6.83 -1.87
N GLY A 209 -8.41 5.86 -2.76
CA GLY A 209 -8.47 6.01 -4.21
C GLY A 209 -7.15 5.87 -4.98
N VAL A 210 -5.99 6.08 -4.36
CA VAL A 210 -4.69 6.07 -5.07
C VAL A 210 -4.36 4.68 -5.60
N GLY A 211 -4.50 3.63 -4.79
CA GLY A 211 -4.24 2.27 -5.23
C GLY A 211 -5.17 1.81 -6.35
N LEU A 212 -6.45 2.22 -6.32
CA LEU A 212 -7.38 1.98 -7.42
C LEU A 212 -6.90 2.67 -8.71
N MET A 213 -6.49 3.94 -8.64
CA MET A 213 -5.99 4.67 -9.80
C MET A 213 -4.72 4.01 -10.38
N ASN A 214 -3.79 3.60 -9.54
CA ASN A 214 -2.59 2.89 -9.96
C ASN A 214 -2.95 1.52 -10.56
N MET A 215 -3.87 0.77 -9.97
CA MET A 215 -4.33 -0.52 -10.52
C MET A 215 -5.00 -0.34 -11.88
N LEU A 216 -5.72 0.76 -12.12
CA LEU A 216 -6.27 1.06 -13.43
C LEU A 216 -5.18 1.32 -14.49
N ILE A 217 -4.06 1.93 -14.11
CA ILE A 217 -2.90 2.07 -15.00
C ILE A 217 -2.33 0.70 -15.38
N TYR A 218 -2.19 -0.21 -14.40
CA TYR A 218 -1.77 -1.60 -14.68
C TYR A 218 -2.80 -2.34 -15.54
N ALA A 219 -4.09 -2.10 -15.36
CA ALA A 219 -5.14 -2.67 -16.21
C ALA A 219 -5.03 -2.18 -17.67
N ILE A 220 -4.80 -0.88 -17.88
CA ILE A 220 -4.55 -0.30 -19.21
C ILE A 220 -3.31 -0.94 -19.84
N LEU A 221 -2.23 -1.07 -19.08
CA LEU A 221 -1.00 -1.71 -19.54
C LEU A 221 -1.22 -3.18 -19.89
N ALA A 222 -1.92 -3.95 -19.04
CA ALA A 222 -2.21 -5.36 -19.29
C ALA A 222 -3.05 -5.54 -20.56
N VAL A 223 -4.07 -4.73 -20.76
CA VAL A 223 -4.91 -4.74 -21.97
C VAL A 223 -4.09 -4.40 -23.21
N PHE A 224 -3.19 -3.42 -23.10
CA PHE A 224 -2.34 -3.02 -24.21
C PHE A 224 -1.36 -4.13 -24.60
N ILE A 225 -0.66 -4.73 -23.66
CA ILE A 225 0.28 -5.83 -23.91
C ILE A 225 -0.45 -7.03 -24.50
N CYS A 226 -1.54 -7.47 -23.89
CA CYS A 226 -2.34 -8.59 -24.37
C CYS A 226 -2.92 -8.30 -25.77
N GLY A 227 -3.41 -7.08 -26.00
CA GLY A 227 -3.94 -6.66 -27.30
C GLY A 227 -2.87 -6.74 -28.41
N LEU A 228 -1.67 -6.23 -28.16
CA LEU A 228 -0.57 -6.30 -29.11
C LEU A 228 -0.11 -7.74 -29.38
N MET A 229 -0.05 -8.59 -28.36
CA MET A 229 0.36 -10.01 -28.53
C MET A 229 -0.63 -10.80 -29.40
N ILE A 230 -1.92 -10.45 -29.34
CA ILE A 230 -2.98 -11.12 -30.12
C ILE A 230 -3.18 -10.44 -31.49
N GLY A 231 -2.55 -9.29 -31.72
CA GLY A 231 -2.71 -8.50 -32.96
C GLY A 231 -4.03 -7.75 -33.03
N ARG A 232 -4.57 -7.31 -31.89
CA ARG A 232 -5.86 -6.62 -31.77
C ARG A 232 -5.72 -5.22 -31.19
N THR A 233 -6.69 -4.35 -31.49
CA THR A 233 -6.72 -3.00 -30.93
C THR A 233 -7.00 -3.07 -29.43
N PRO A 234 -6.13 -2.52 -28.57
CA PRO A 234 -6.36 -2.48 -27.13
C PRO A 234 -7.54 -1.57 -26.77
N GLU A 235 -8.49 -2.06 -26.01
CA GLU A 235 -9.68 -1.35 -25.57
C GLU A 235 -9.92 -1.59 -24.09
N TYR A 236 -10.19 -0.52 -23.34
CA TYR A 236 -10.52 -0.62 -21.91
C TYR A 236 -11.76 0.23 -21.60
N LEU A 237 -12.77 -0.35 -20.95
CA LEU A 237 -14.05 0.28 -20.62
C LEU A 237 -14.73 0.96 -21.83
N GLY A 238 -14.66 0.31 -23.01
CA GLY A 238 -15.24 0.83 -24.25
C GLY A 238 -14.47 2.01 -24.86
N LYS A 239 -13.24 2.25 -24.46
CA LYS A 239 -12.37 3.28 -25.02
C LYS A 239 -11.10 2.67 -25.59
N LYS A 240 -10.69 3.11 -26.78
CA LYS A 240 -9.47 2.67 -27.44
C LYS A 240 -8.24 3.24 -26.72
N ILE A 241 -7.29 2.38 -26.39
CA ILE A 241 -6.00 2.76 -25.81
C ILE A 241 -5.00 2.96 -26.93
N GLU A 242 -4.44 4.14 -27.03
CA GLU A 242 -3.50 4.52 -28.10
C GLU A 242 -2.14 4.94 -27.52
N GLY A 243 -1.19 5.28 -28.38
CA GLY A 243 0.17 5.63 -27.98
C GLY A 243 0.27 6.80 -26.98
N LYS A 244 -0.68 7.73 -26.99
CA LYS A 244 -0.70 8.85 -26.04
C LYS A 244 -0.96 8.37 -24.60
N GLU A 245 -2.01 7.57 -24.41
CA GLU A 245 -2.36 7.00 -23.12
C GLU A 245 -1.25 6.06 -22.61
N MET A 246 -0.67 5.29 -23.52
CA MET A 246 0.43 4.39 -23.16
C MET A 246 1.71 5.11 -22.74
N LYS A 247 2.06 6.23 -23.37
CA LYS A 247 3.19 7.06 -22.93
C LYS A 247 2.95 7.61 -21.53
N LEU A 248 1.76 8.10 -21.25
CA LEU A 248 1.39 8.59 -19.92
C LEU A 248 1.34 7.46 -18.88
N ALA A 249 0.80 6.30 -19.22
CA ALA A 249 0.79 5.14 -18.35
C ALA A 249 2.21 4.66 -18.01
N ALA A 250 3.08 4.56 -19.00
CA ALA A 250 4.48 4.21 -18.80
C ALA A 250 5.19 5.23 -17.88
N LEU A 251 4.96 6.53 -18.11
CA LEU A 251 5.51 7.59 -17.26
C LEU A 251 5.00 7.46 -15.82
N SER A 252 3.71 7.20 -15.62
CA SER A 252 3.12 7.00 -14.29
C SER A 252 3.76 5.83 -13.54
N ILE A 253 4.05 4.72 -14.24
CA ILE A 253 4.70 3.53 -13.66
C ILE A 253 6.17 3.80 -13.32
N ILE A 254 6.89 4.59 -14.13
CA ILE A 254 8.32 4.85 -13.96
C ILE A 254 8.61 5.85 -12.84
N ILE A 255 7.76 6.85 -12.62
CA ILE A 255 8.00 7.91 -11.64
C ILE A 255 8.22 7.36 -10.23
N HIS A 256 7.39 6.45 -9.78
CA HIS A 256 7.45 5.89 -8.43
C HIS A 256 8.77 5.15 -8.16
N PRO A 257 9.19 4.16 -8.98
CA PRO A 257 10.51 3.55 -8.86
C PRO A 257 11.68 4.54 -9.00
N LEU A 258 11.57 5.50 -9.91
CA LEU A 258 12.61 6.51 -10.10
C LEU A 258 12.87 7.30 -8.82
N LEU A 259 11.81 7.75 -8.15
CA LEU A 259 11.93 8.48 -6.89
C LEU A 259 12.56 7.60 -5.80
N ILE A 260 12.08 6.38 -5.61
CA ILE A 260 12.59 5.47 -4.59
C ILE A 260 14.07 5.18 -4.84
N LEU A 261 14.41 4.71 -6.03
CA LEU A 261 15.77 4.23 -6.30
C LEU A 261 16.79 5.36 -6.42
N ALA A 262 16.43 6.49 -7.02
CA ALA A 262 17.34 7.63 -7.16
C ALA A 262 17.67 8.27 -5.79
N PHE A 263 16.67 8.46 -4.94
CA PHE A 263 16.90 9.01 -3.60
C PHE A 263 17.57 8.02 -2.66
N SER A 264 17.30 6.72 -2.80
CA SER A 264 18.06 5.68 -2.09
C SER A 264 19.54 5.69 -2.52
N ALA A 265 19.80 5.79 -3.82
CA ALA A 265 21.17 5.90 -4.34
C ALA A 265 21.86 7.18 -3.83
N LEU A 266 21.14 8.30 -3.75
CA LEU A 266 21.66 9.54 -3.18
C LEU A 266 22.01 9.37 -1.70
N ALA A 267 21.14 8.74 -0.91
CA ALA A 267 21.38 8.53 0.51
C ALA A 267 22.60 7.63 0.78
N VAL A 268 22.74 6.51 0.08
CA VAL A 268 23.91 5.63 0.23
C VAL A 268 25.21 6.26 -0.27
N SER A 269 25.14 7.29 -1.11
CA SER A 269 26.31 7.99 -1.67
C SER A 269 26.75 9.19 -0.85
N THR A 270 25.99 9.56 0.19
CA THR A 270 26.26 10.75 1.00
C THR A 270 26.47 10.41 2.46
N GLN A 271 27.39 11.10 3.11
CA GLN A 271 27.65 10.92 4.55
C GLN A 271 26.38 11.22 5.37
N ALA A 272 25.65 12.26 5.02
CA ALA A 272 24.42 12.66 5.72
C ALA A 272 23.28 11.61 5.64
N GLY A 273 23.24 10.82 4.56
CA GLY A 273 22.30 9.70 4.43
C GLY A 273 22.73 8.48 5.24
N LEU A 274 24.05 8.25 5.36
CA LEU A 274 24.61 7.09 6.08
C LEU A 274 24.63 7.27 7.61
N GLU A 275 24.75 8.50 8.10
CA GLU A 275 24.79 8.80 9.54
C GLU A 275 23.53 8.38 10.31
N GLY A 276 22.40 8.26 9.61
CA GLY A 276 21.13 7.83 10.20
C GLY A 276 20.98 6.32 10.38
N ILE A 277 21.84 5.50 9.78
CA ILE A 277 21.69 4.03 9.78
C ILE A 277 22.12 3.47 11.14
N SER A 278 21.21 2.73 11.80
CA SER A 278 21.50 2.06 13.06
C SER A 278 22.10 0.67 12.87
N ASN A 279 21.70 -0.05 11.84
CA ASN A 279 22.12 -1.41 11.52
C ASN A 279 22.82 -1.43 10.16
N PRO A 280 24.18 -1.34 10.10
CA PRO A 280 24.89 -1.31 8.82
C PRO A 280 24.80 -2.66 8.08
N GLY A 281 25.05 -2.62 6.77
CA GLY A 281 24.98 -3.81 5.90
C GLY A 281 23.68 -3.90 5.14
N TYR A 282 23.18 -5.11 4.93
CA TYR A 282 21.96 -5.35 4.15
C TYR A 282 20.72 -4.73 4.79
N HIS A 283 20.64 -4.78 6.13
CA HIS A 283 19.56 -4.15 6.87
C HIS A 283 19.56 -2.62 6.73
N GLY A 284 20.73 -1.99 6.80
CA GLY A 284 20.84 -0.53 6.59
C GLY A 284 20.41 -0.08 5.21
N LEU A 285 20.66 -0.89 4.17
CA LEU A 285 20.07 -0.63 2.85
C LEU A 285 18.56 -0.77 2.88
N SER A 286 18.03 -1.75 3.59
CA SER A 286 16.57 -1.94 3.76
C SER A 286 15.94 -0.75 4.49
N GLN A 287 16.61 -0.17 5.52
CA GLN A 287 16.16 1.04 6.22
C GLN A 287 16.00 2.21 5.23
N ILE A 288 17.01 2.46 4.40
CA ILE A 288 16.98 3.53 3.38
C ILE A 288 15.91 3.29 2.34
N LEU A 289 15.83 2.07 1.81
CA LEU A 289 14.82 1.70 0.79
C LEU A 289 13.40 1.82 1.32
N TYR A 290 13.19 1.41 2.56
CA TYR A 290 11.89 1.50 3.22
C TYR A 290 11.45 2.95 3.34
N GLU A 291 12.33 3.83 3.82
CA GLU A 291 12.03 5.25 4.03
C GLU A 291 11.58 5.94 2.73
N PHE A 292 12.32 5.74 1.63
CA PHE A 292 11.91 6.31 0.35
C PHE A 292 10.73 5.60 -0.30
N ALA A 293 10.52 4.30 -0.05
CA ALA A 293 9.32 3.60 -0.51
C ALA A 293 8.08 4.12 0.21
N SER A 294 8.17 4.33 1.52
CA SER A 294 7.12 4.92 2.35
C SER A 294 6.82 6.37 1.94
N SER A 295 7.85 7.18 1.77
CA SER A 295 7.74 8.57 1.33
C SER A 295 7.10 8.68 -0.07
N ALA A 296 7.54 7.89 -1.05
CA ALA A 296 6.99 7.90 -2.40
C ALA A 296 5.53 7.41 -2.45
N ALA A 297 5.19 6.39 -1.67
CA ALA A 297 3.82 5.89 -1.53
C ALA A 297 2.94 6.85 -0.69
N ASN A 298 3.54 7.81 0.02
CA ASN A 298 2.89 8.65 1.03
C ASN A 298 2.22 7.80 2.14
N ASN A 299 2.90 6.76 2.57
CA ASN A 299 2.46 5.89 3.65
C ASN A 299 2.76 6.52 5.03
N GLY A 300 4.04 6.73 5.36
CA GLY A 300 4.48 7.39 6.58
C GLY A 300 5.04 6.46 7.65
N SER A 301 4.97 5.12 7.49
CA SER A 301 5.75 4.21 8.35
C SER A 301 7.20 4.18 7.92
N GLY A 302 8.11 3.95 8.87
CA GLY A 302 9.55 3.80 8.66
C GLY A 302 10.06 2.45 9.15
N PHE A 303 11.32 2.16 8.85
CA PHE A 303 12.11 1.29 9.69
C PHE A 303 12.70 2.16 10.78
N GLU A 304 12.12 2.08 11.96
CA GLU A 304 12.27 3.07 13.05
C GLU A 304 13.68 3.09 13.67
N GLY A 305 14.55 2.15 13.26
CA GLY A 305 15.98 2.20 13.55
C GLY A 305 16.73 3.29 12.77
N LEU A 306 16.17 3.80 11.66
CA LEU A 306 16.76 4.91 10.92
C LEU A 306 16.56 6.23 11.66
N ALA A 307 17.65 6.95 11.97
CA ALA A 307 17.58 8.29 12.54
C ALA A 307 17.32 9.34 11.45
N ASP A 308 16.09 9.39 10.99
CA ASP A 308 15.63 10.19 9.84
C ASP A 308 15.35 11.67 10.16
N ASN A 309 15.32 12.06 11.43
CA ASN A 309 15.07 13.45 11.81
C ASN A 309 16.30 14.35 11.64
N THR A 310 16.82 14.42 10.42
CA THR A 310 17.91 15.31 10.02
C THR A 310 17.51 16.19 8.85
N LEU A 311 18.27 17.25 8.58
CA LEU A 311 17.98 18.15 7.45
C LEU A 311 17.97 17.40 6.10
N PHE A 312 18.90 16.45 5.91
CA PHE A 312 18.96 15.63 4.70
C PHE A 312 17.68 14.82 4.51
N TRP A 313 17.31 14.02 5.51
CA TRP A 313 16.16 13.14 5.44
C TRP A 313 14.85 13.92 5.32
N ASN A 314 14.67 14.98 6.13
CA ASN A 314 13.47 15.82 6.10
C ASN A 314 13.23 16.47 4.72
N LEU A 315 14.30 16.97 4.08
CA LEU A 315 14.17 17.57 2.74
C LEU A 315 13.99 16.52 1.65
N ALA A 316 14.78 15.43 1.68
CA ALA A 316 14.72 14.37 0.69
C ALA A 316 13.33 13.70 0.69
N CYS A 317 12.84 13.26 1.87
CA CYS A 317 11.52 12.68 2.01
C CYS A 317 10.41 13.65 1.63
N GLY A 318 10.51 14.94 1.99
CA GLY A 318 9.55 15.96 1.59
C GLY A 318 9.42 16.12 0.07
N VAL A 319 10.55 16.14 -0.65
CA VAL A 319 10.56 16.20 -2.12
C VAL A 319 9.97 14.91 -2.72
N VAL A 320 10.35 13.74 -2.21
CA VAL A 320 9.86 12.44 -2.67
C VAL A 320 8.35 12.32 -2.45
N MET A 321 7.84 12.70 -1.27
CA MET A 321 6.39 12.71 -0.98
C MET A 321 5.62 13.61 -1.94
N PHE A 322 6.11 14.84 -2.15
CA PHE A 322 5.45 15.80 -3.03
C PHE A 322 5.38 15.28 -4.48
N LEU A 323 6.50 14.84 -5.03
CA LEU A 323 6.57 14.34 -6.40
C LEU A 323 5.81 13.01 -6.55
N GLY A 324 5.95 12.08 -5.61
CA GLY A 324 5.26 10.77 -5.62
C GLY A 324 3.74 10.92 -5.64
N ARG A 325 3.21 11.88 -4.90
CA ARG A 325 1.77 12.16 -4.86
C ARG A 325 1.29 12.90 -6.11
N TYR A 326 1.80 14.10 -6.34
CA TYR A 326 1.20 15.01 -7.31
C TYR A 326 1.52 14.65 -8.76
N MET A 327 2.73 14.17 -9.07
CA MET A 327 3.07 13.77 -10.44
C MET A 327 2.20 12.60 -10.90
N SER A 328 2.01 11.60 -10.04
CA SER A 328 1.15 10.45 -10.33
C SER A 328 -0.29 10.88 -10.64
N ILE A 329 -0.89 11.71 -9.77
CA ILE A 329 -2.27 12.21 -9.94
C ILE A 329 -2.41 13.03 -11.24
N ILE A 330 -1.48 13.95 -11.52
CA ILE A 330 -1.53 14.80 -12.72
C ILE A 330 -1.51 13.93 -13.98
N ILE A 331 -0.64 12.91 -14.04
CA ILE A 331 -0.55 12.02 -15.19
C ILE A 331 -1.83 11.21 -15.36
N GLN A 332 -2.37 10.67 -14.27
CA GLN A 332 -3.59 9.89 -14.28
C GLN A 332 -4.80 10.72 -14.72
N LEU A 333 -4.90 11.97 -14.27
CA LEU A 333 -5.90 12.92 -14.76
C LEU A 333 -5.70 13.24 -16.25
N GLY A 334 -4.46 13.33 -16.71
CA GLY A 334 -4.13 13.48 -18.13
C GLY A 334 -4.61 12.30 -18.99
N ILE A 335 -4.48 11.07 -18.49
CA ILE A 335 -5.02 9.86 -19.15
C ILE A 335 -6.54 9.92 -19.17
N ALA A 336 -7.18 10.21 -18.04
CA ALA A 336 -8.63 10.33 -17.95
C ALA A 336 -9.18 11.38 -18.92
N GLY A 337 -8.57 12.58 -18.98
CA GLY A 337 -8.94 13.64 -19.91
C GLY A 337 -8.77 13.25 -21.37
N SER A 338 -7.73 12.48 -21.71
CA SER A 338 -7.54 11.94 -23.06
C SER A 338 -8.62 10.91 -23.41
N LEU A 339 -8.96 10.00 -22.51
CA LEU A 339 -10.00 8.99 -22.72
C LEU A 339 -11.41 9.60 -22.81
N MET A 340 -11.67 10.70 -22.10
CA MET A 340 -12.96 11.41 -22.18
C MET A 340 -13.25 11.95 -23.59
N GLN A 341 -12.22 12.40 -24.32
CA GLN A 341 -12.37 12.96 -25.67
C GLN A 341 -12.61 11.90 -26.74
N LYS A 342 -12.38 10.62 -26.44
CA LYS A 342 -12.53 9.52 -27.41
C LYS A 342 -13.97 9.05 -27.52
N THR A 343 -14.35 8.65 -28.75
CA THR A 343 -15.61 7.97 -28.99
C THR A 343 -15.64 6.59 -28.36
N GLU A 344 -16.79 6.10 -28.03
CA GLU A 344 -16.97 4.73 -27.56
C GLU A 344 -16.84 3.75 -28.72
N VAL A 345 -16.17 2.64 -28.46
CA VAL A 345 -15.98 1.54 -29.40
C VAL A 345 -16.90 0.40 -29.01
N ASN A 346 -17.54 -0.23 -29.99
CA ASN A 346 -18.36 -1.41 -29.74
C ASN A 346 -17.50 -2.64 -29.55
N GLU A 347 -17.84 -3.45 -28.57
CA GLU A 347 -17.17 -4.72 -28.33
C GLU A 347 -17.26 -5.61 -29.55
N THR A 348 -16.16 -6.18 -29.97
CA THR A 348 -16.04 -7.15 -31.05
C THR A 348 -15.70 -8.53 -30.48
N ILE A 349 -15.84 -9.59 -31.29
CA ILE A 349 -15.42 -10.96 -30.92
C ILE A 349 -13.92 -10.98 -30.49
N GLY A 350 -13.20 -9.95 -30.87
CA GLY A 350 -11.77 -9.76 -30.58
C GLY A 350 -11.43 -8.93 -29.38
N THR A 351 -12.37 -8.27 -28.75
CA THR A 351 -12.11 -7.44 -27.57
C THR A 351 -11.73 -8.33 -26.37
N LEU A 352 -10.63 -7.99 -25.70
CA LEU A 352 -10.22 -8.68 -24.46
C LEU A 352 -11.25 -8.40 -23.37
N LYS A 353 -11.89 -9.45 -22.84
CA LYS A 353 -12.84 -9.30 -21.74
C LYS A 353 -12.11 -9.02 -20.44
N THR A 354 -12.28 -7.80 -19.92
CA THR A 354 -11.64 -7.31 -18.67
C THR A 354 -12.47 -7.62 -17.43
N ASP A 355 -13.71 -8.09 -17.61
CA ASP A 355 -14.68 -8.42 -16.56
C ASP A 355 -14.59 -9.88 -16.06
N THR A 356 -13.48 -10.58 -16.31
CA THR A 356 -13.30 -12.01 -16.05
C THR A 356 -12.25 -12.30 -14.97
N THR A 357 -12.39 -13.46 -14.31
CA THR A 357 -11.38 -13.95 -13.35
C THR A 357 -10.01 -14.18 -14.03
N SER A 358 -10.00 -14.61 -15.29
CA SER A 358 -8.76 -14.77 -16.05
C SER A 358 -8.02 -13.45 -16.20
N PHE A 359 -8.74 -12.33 -16.41
CA PHE A 359 -8.12 -11.02 -16.45
C PHE A 359 -7.56 -10.60 -15.07
N ALA A 360 -8.24 -10.95 -13.98
CA ALA A 360 -7.69 -10.72 -12.64
C ALA A 360 -6.36 -11.43 -12.43
N ILE A 361 -6.22 -12.67 -12.90
CA ILE A 361 -4.94 -13.40 -12.84
C ILE A 361 -3.87 -12.71 -13.70
N ILE A 362 -4.20 -12.32 -14.92
CA ILE A 362 -3.29 -11.57 -15.81
C ILE A 362 -2.81 -10.30 -15.11
N LEU A 363 -3.72 -9.57 -14.45
CA LEU A 363 -3.41 -8.33 -13.76
C LEU A 363 -2.42 -8.57 -12.62
N VAL A 364 -2.64 -9.60 -11.78
CA VAL A 364 -1.70 -9.99 -10.72
C VAL A 364 -0.33 -10.33 -11.29
N VAL A 365 -0.28 -11.12 -12.36
CA VAL A 365 0.99 -11.51 -13.01
C VAL A 365 1.71 -10.29 -13.58
N VAL A 366 1.00 -9.40 -14.26
CA VAL A 366 1.59 -8.16 -14.81
C VAL A 366 2.16 -7.29 -13.69
N VAL A 367 1.43 -7.10 -12.57
CA VAL A 367 1.92 -6.34 -11.42
C VAL A 367 3.23 -6.94 -10.88
N TYR A 368 3.30 -8.26 -10.67
CA TYR A 368 4.52 -8.90 -10.18
C TYR A 368 5.68 -8.88 -11.19
N ILE A 369 5.41 -9.00 -12.49
CA ILE A 369 6.47 -8.88 -13.52
C ILE A 369 7.08 -7.48 -13.46
N PHE A 370 6.26 -6.44 -13.41
CA PHE A 370 6.77 -5.06 -13.32
C PHE A 370 7.49 -4.80 -12.00
N ALA A 371 6.99 -5.34 -10.89
CA ALA A 371 7.69 -5.29 -9.60
C ALA A 371 9.09 -5.93 -9.69
N ALA A 372 9.18 -7.11 -10.27
CA ALA A 372 10.45 -7.81 -10.42
C ALA A 372 11.42 -7.04 -11.33
N LEU A 373 10.94 -6.53 -12.47
CA LEU A 373 11.79 -5.78 -13.39
C LEU A 373 12.30 -4.46 -12.80
N THR A 374 11.56 -3.84 -11.88
CA THR A 374 11.91 -2.52 -11.33
C THR A 374 12.62 -2.61 -9.98
N PHE A 375 12.17 -3.45 -9.07
CA PHE A 375 12.62 -3.44 -7.68
C PHE A 375 13.42 -4.66 -7.24
N LEU A 376 13.38 -5.78 -8.00
CA LEU A 376 14.07 -7.00 -7.59
C LEU A 376 15.57 -6.79 -7.29
N PRO A 377 16.35 -6.01 -8.07
CA PRO A 377 17.75 -5.79 -7.74
C PRO A 377 17.98 -5.14 -6.38
N SER A 378 17.18 -4.13 -6.03
CA SER A 378 17.30 -3.46 -4.73
C SER A 378 16.80 -4.32 -3.57
N LEU A 379 15.70 -5.05 -3.76
CA LEU A 379 15.18 -6.00 -2.78
C LEU A 379 16.11 -7.21 -2.59
N ALA A 380 16.82 -7.62 -3.63
CA ALA A 380 17.82 -8.68 -3.54
C ALA A 380 19.04 -8.26 -2.73
N LEU A 381 19.46 -7.00 -2.80
CA LEU A 381 20.58 -6.46 -2.04
C LEU A 381 20.23 -6.08 -0.60
N GLY A 382 18.98 -5.85 -0.29
CA GLY A 382 18.46 -5.57 1.06
C GLY A 382 17.91 -6.84 1.71
N PRO A 383 16.57 -6.97 1.82
CA PRO A 383 15.93 -7.99 2.65
C PRO A 383 16.19 -9.44 2.19
N ILE A 384 16.38 -9.70 0.89
CA ILE A 384 16.66 -11.06 0.42
C ILE A 384 18.09 -11.47 0.77
N ALA A 385 19.08 -10.60 0.56
CA ALA A 385 20.46 -10.88 0.95
C ALA A 385 20.58 -11.04 2.46
N GLU A 386 19.92 -10.21 3.23
CA GLU A 386 19.84 -10.33 4.69
C GLU A 386 19.29 -11.69 5.11
N CYS A 387 18.16 -12.12 4.52
CA CYS A 387 17.54 -13.42 4.80
C CYS A 387 18.46 -14.63 4.48
N LEU A 388 19.33 -14.49 3.49
CA LEU A 388 20.25 -15.56 3.09
C LEU A 388 21.55 -15.58 3.91
N THR A 389 21.84 -14.55 4.66
CA THR A 389 23.07 -14.40 5.45
C THR A 389 22.87 -14.58 6.95
N ILE A 390 21.67 -14.51 7.44
CA ILE A 390 21.24 -14.84 8.79
C ILE A 390 20.82 -16.32 8.85
#